data_12c8fa6ad3e56827a84cc40eb8f1e705
#
_entry.id   12c8fa6ad3e56827a84cc40eb8f1e705
#
_cell.length_a   1.000
_cell.length_b   1.000
_cell.length_c   1.000
_cell.angle_alpha   90.00
_cell.angle_beta   90.00
_cell.angle_gamma   90.00
#
_symmetry.space_group_name_H-M   'P 1'
#
loop_
_entity.id
_entity.type
_entity.pdbx_description
1 polymer ?
#
loop_
_entity_poly.entity_id
_entity_poly.type
_entity_poly.pdbx_seq_one_letter_code
_entity_poly.pdbx_strand_id
1 'polypeptide(L)'
;VLSHDLLEGSYLRAGLDTSIFLIDGCPAKYNSYMQRLHRWLRGDWQLIVWLGKTIIAKEGVKKLNPLNKLSKFKILDNLRRSLVPVFSLILIIIGLVFKSKTSFGIGIISVVFPSILDIGNYIVFKKNTPSSFSVANKSITKVIGDLNASVLRGLLEFMFLPNKAFIT
;
A
#
# COMPACT_ATOMS: atom_id res chain seq x y z
N VAL A 1 -18.13 10.91 -3.35
CA VAL A 1 -17.38 10.41 -2.18
C VAL A 1 -17.96 11.09 -0.95
N LEU A 2 -18.54 10.34 -0.03
CA LEU A 2 -19.13 10.90 1.21
C LEU A 2 -18.06 11.16 2.28
N SER A 3 -17.05 10.29 2.35
CA SER A 3 -15.93 10.37 3.28
C SER A 3 -14.73 9.64 2.68
N HIS A 4 -13.54 10.22 2.79
CA HIS A 4 -12.31 9.58 2.37
C HIS A 4 -11.11 10.21 3.10
N ASP A 5 -10.37 9.41 3.86
CA ASP A 5 -9.30 9.84 4.76
C ASP A 5 -8.27 10.75 4.08
N LEU A 6 -7.84 10.39 2.86
CA LEU A 6 -6.87 11.17 2.11
C LEU A 6 -7.41 12.55 1.71
N LEU A 7 -8.69 12.62 1.31
CA LEU A 7 -9.34 13.86 0.94
C LEU A 7 -9.55 14.75 2.17
N GLU A 8 -10.09 14.18 3.24
CA GLU A 8 -10.33 14.87 4.51
C GLU A 8 -9.03 15.39 5.10
N GLY A 9 -7.99 14.55 5.18
CA GLY A 9 -6.67 14.98 5.66
C GLY A 9 -6.03 16.09 4.81
N SER A 10 -6.34 16.15 3.51
CA SER A 10 -5.86 17.21 2.62
C SER A 10 -6.59 18.54 2.84
N TYR A 11 -7.86 18.50 3.23
CA TYR A 11 -8.70 19.67 3.50
C TYR A 11 -8.54 20.20 4.94
N LEU A 12 -8.60 19.28 5.91
CA LEU A 12 -8.66 19.62 7.32
C LEU A 12 -7.29 19.85 7.97
N ARG A 13 -6.20 19.71 7.19
CA ARG A 13 -4.82 19.84 7.69
C ARG A 13 -4.59 18.97 8.93
N ALA A 14 -4.79 17.65 8.77
CA ALA A 14 -4.59 16.69 9.84
C ALA A 14 -3.20 16.80 10.44
N GLY A 15 -3.12 16.83 11.77
CA GLY A 15 -1.89 16.78 12.56
C GLY A 15 -1.68 15.40 13.17
N LEU A 16 -0.44 15.10 13.52
CA LEU A 16 -0.09 13.87 14.25
C LEU A 16 -0.01 14.20 15.74
N ASP A 17 -0.81 13.52 16.57
CA ASP A 17 -0.65 13.51 18.02
C ASP A 17 -0.01 12.19 18.45
N THR A 18 1.18 12.26 19.01
CA THR A 18 1.95 11.08 19.46
C THR A 18 1.62 10.66 20.90
N SER A 19 0.80 11.41 21.62
CA SER A 19 0.37 11.10 22.98
C SER A 19 -0.85 10.16 23.03
N ILE A 20 -1.59 10.06 21.91
CA ILE A 20 -2.82 9.27 21.82
C ILE A 20 -2.57 8.00 21.04
N PHE A 21 -2.84 6.86 21.67
CA PHE A 21 -2.75 5.55 21.03
C PHE A 21 -4.15 4.96 20.87
N LEU A 22 -4.52 4.68 19.61
CA LEU A 22 -5.75 3.98 19.29
C LEU A 22 -5.39 2.56 18.81
N ILE A 23 -6.07 1.57 19.37
CA ILE A 23 -5.92 0.17 18.96
C ILE A 23 -7.13 -0.21 18.12
N ASP A 24 -6.91 -0.48 16.84
CA ASP A 24 -7.95 -0.94 15.92
C ASP A 24 -7.82 -2.45 15.66
N GLY A 25 -8.95 -3.10 15.44
CA GLY A 25 -9.02 -4.54 15.14
C GLY A 25 -8.62 -4.84 13.70
N CYS A 26 -7.79 -5.87 13.52
CA CYS A 26 -7.46 -6.39 12.20
C CYS A 26 -8.46 -7.47 11.78
N PRO A 27 -8.90 -7.53 10.51
CA PRO A 27 -9.75 -8.62 10.03
C PRO A 27 -9.06 -9.97 10.23
N ALA A 28 -9.68 -10.86 11.00
CA ALA A 28 -9.13 -12.18 11.28
C ALA A 28 -9.30 -13.18 10.10
N LYS A 29 -10.23 -12.90 9.17
CA LYS A 29 -10.51 -13.75 8.01
C LYS A 29 -10.07 -13.08 6.72
N TYR A 30 -9.48 -13.86 5.81
CA TYR A 30 -9.05 -13.40 4.50
C TYR A 30 -10.17 -12.69 3.72
N ASN A 31 -11.38 -13.27 3.65
CA ASN A 31 -12.50 -12.65 2.95
C ASN A 31 -12.88 -11.28 3.51
N SER A 32 -12.87 -11.12 4.83
CA SER A 32 -13.15 -9.82 5.46
C SER A 32 -12.07 -8.79 5.14
N TYR A 33 -10.80 -9.22 5.09
CA TYR A 33 -9.69 -8.38 4.66
C TYR A 33 -9.86 -7.94 3.20
N MET A 34 -10.19 -8.87 2.28
CA MET A 34 -10.38 -8.56 0.86
C MET A 34 -11.58 -7.63 0.61
N GLN A 35 -12.69 -7.80 1.33
CA GLN A 35 -13.82 -6.89 1.27
C GLN A 35 -13.46 -5.48 1.77
N ARG A 36 -12.64 -5.37 2.83
CA ARG A 36 -12.13 -4.09 3.34
C ARG A 36 -11.22 -3.43 2.29
N LEU A 37 -10.30 -4.20 1.71
CA LEU A 37 -9.40 -3.73 0.65
C LEU A 37 -10.18 -3.23 -0.57
N HIS A 38 -11.16 -4.00 -1.06
CA HIS A 38 -12.02 -3.59 -2.19
C HIS A 38 -12.75 -2.27 -1.92
N ARG A 39 -13.28 -2.07 -0.69
CA ARG A 39 -13.93 -0.80 -0.33
C ARG A 39 -12.95 0.38 -0.40
N TRP A 40 -11.72 0.20 0.09
CA TRP A 40 -10.70 1.22 0.06
C TRP A 40 -10.27 1.55 -1.37
N LEU A 41 -9.98 0.53 -2.19
CA LEU A 41 -9.65 0.72 -3.59
C LEU A 41 -10.75 1.46 -4.35
N ARG A 42 -12.00 1.08 -4.14
CA ARG A 42 -13.13 1.79 -4.76
C ARG A 42 -13.19 3.25 -4.32
N GLY A 43 -12.91 3.53 -3.05
CA GLY A 43 -12.82 4.90 -2.54
C GLY A 43 -11.71 5.69 -3.24
N ASP A 44 -10.50 5.12 -3.32
CA ASP A 44 -9.36 5.74 -4.00
C ASP A 44 -9.67 6.07 -5.47
N TRP A 45 -10.28 5.15 -6.21
CA TRP A 45 -10.68 5.36 -7.61
C TRP A 45 -11.74 6.46 -7.78
N GLN A 46 -12.63 6.65 -6.83
CA GLN A 46 -13.59 7.76 -6.83
C GLN A 46 -12.92 9.13 -6.68
N LEU A 47 -11.69 9.18 -6.16
CA LEU A 47 -10.93 10.43 -6.04
C LEU A 47 -10.30 10.90 -7.36
N ILE A 48 -10.34 10.14 -8.43
CA ILE A 48 -9.73 10.50 -9.72
C ILE A 48 -10.24 11.85 -10.25
N VAL A 49 -11.51 12.17 -9.96
CA VAL A 49 -12.13 13.45 -10.35
C VAL A 49 -11.45 14.66 -9.70
N TRP A 50 -10.79 14.45 -8.54
CA TRP A 50 -10.07 15.48 -7.81
C TRP A 50 -8.67 15.79 -8.35
N LEU A 51 -8.20 15.06 -9.37
CA LEU A 51 -6.98 15.41 -10.09
C LEU A 51 -7.19 16.58 -11.05
N GLY A 52 -8.43 16.84 -11.45
CA GLY A 52 -8.80 17.91 -12.36
C GLY A 52 -8.51 19.32 -11.81
N LYS A 53 -8.59 20.32 -12.70
CA LYS A 53 -8.48 21.75 -12.34
C LYS A 53 -9.74 22.27 -11.64
N THR A 54 -10.88 21.70 -12.00
CA THR A 54 -12.19 22.07 -11.46
C THR A 54 -12.90 20.86 -10.90
N ILE A 55 -13.73 21.06 -9.91
CA ILE A 55 -14.61 20.06 -9.28
C ILE A 55 -16.06 20.53 -9.37
N ILE A 56 -16.98 19.58 -9.38
CA ILE A 56 -18.41 19.87 -9.35
C ILE A 56 -18.85 19.88 -7.88
N ALA A 57 -19.31 21.03 -7.38
CA ALA A 57 -19.87 21.18 -6.05
C ALA A 57 -21.29 20.55 -5.98
N LYS A 58 -21.83 20.43 -4.74
CA LYS A 58 -23.13 19.79 -4.48
C LYS A 58 -24.29 20.39 -5.29
N GLU A 59 -24.19 21.65 -5.66
CA GLU A 59 -25.20 22.40 -6.43
C GLU A 59 -25.00 22.30 -7.96
N GLY A 60 -24.12 21.40 -8.44
CA GLY A 60 -23.78 21.30 -9.87
C GLY A 60 -22.85 22.40 -10.39
N VAL A 61 -22.47 23.37 -9.56
CA VAL A 61 -21.60 24.49 -9.92
C VAL A 61 -20.15 24.01 -10.00
N LYS A 62 -19.45 24.35 -11.09
CA LYS A 62 -18.01 24.12 -11.22
C LYS A 62 -17.24 25.12 -10.36
N LYS A 63 -16.43 24.61 -9.45
CA LYS A 63 -15.50 25.40 -8.61
C LYS A 63 -14.06 25.01 -8.89
N LEU A 64 -13.13 25.93 -8.68
CA LEU A 64 -11.71 25.61 -8.73
C LEU A 64 -11.38 24.56 -7.67
N ASN A 65 -10.54 23.61 -8.07
CA ASN A 65 -10.10 22.57 -7.16
C ASN A 65 -9.11 23.13 -6.14
N PRO A 66 -9.43 23.09 -4.83
CA PRO A 66 -8.58 23.67 -3.80
C PRO A 66 -7.38 22.82 -3.44
N LEU A 67 -7.30 21.56 -3.95
CA LEU A 67 -6.20 20.67 -3.65
C LEU A 67 -4.88 21.17 -4.24
N ASN A 68 -3.84 21.18 -3.44
CA ASN A 68 -2.49 21.50 -3.86
C ASN A 68 -1.86 20.35 -4.69
N LYS A 69 -0.70 20.60 -5.29
CA LYS A 69 0.02 19.62 -6.12
C LYS A 69 0.38 18.35 -5.33
N LEU A 70 0.77 18.49 -4.06
CA LEU A 70 1.15 17.36 -3.21
C LEU A 70 -0.05 16.44 -2.92
N SER A 71 -1.22 17.02 -2.61
CA SER A 71 -2.44 16.25 -2.40
C SER A 71 -2.89 15.50 -3.64
N LYS A 72 -2.79 16.13 -4.82
CA LYS A 72 -3.04 15.45 -6.11
C LYS A 72 -2.03 14.35 -6.38
N PHE A 73 -0.75 14.56 -6.07
CA PHE A 73 0.27 13.51 -6.18
C PHE A 73 -0.05 12.31 -5.27
N LYS A 74 -0.49 12.55 -4.02
CA LYS A 74 -0.89 11.47 -3.10
C LYS A 74 -2.06 10.63 -3.66
N ILE A 75 -3.06 11.29 -4.26
CA ILE A 75 -4.18 10.59 -4.93
C ILE A 75 -3.62 9.72 -6.08
N LEU A 76 -2.80 10.30 -6.95
CA LEU A 76 -2.21 9.58 -8.08
C LEU A 76 -1.35 8.40 -7.62
N ASP A 77 -0.58 8.56 -6.53
CA ASP A 77 0.25 7.49 -5.98
C ASP A 77 -0.58 6.35 -5.39
N ASN A 78 -1.72 6.63 -4.75
CA ASN A 78 -2.65 5.59 -4.32
C ASN A 78 -3.21 4.79 -5.52
N LEU A 79 -3.63 5.49 -6.58
CA LEU A 79 -4.10 4.83 -7.81
C LEU A 79 -3.00 3.99 -8.46
N ARG A 80 -1.77 4.51 -8.54
CA ARG A 80 -0.62 3.76 -9.04
C ARG A 80 -0.38 2.48 -8.24
N ARG A 81 -0.41 2.58 -6.90
CA ARG A 81 -0.19 1.43 -6.01
C ARG A 81 -1.29 0.37 -6.16
N SER A 82 -2.53 0.79 -6.36
CA SER A 82 -3.64 -0.14 -6.58
C SER A 82 -3.46 -0.97 -7.85
N LEU A 83 -2.83 -0.42 -8.88
CA LEU A 83 -2.59 -1.11 -10.16
C LEU A 83 -1.40 -2.07 -10.15
N VAL A 84 -0.54 -2.05 -9.12
CA VAL A 84 0.64 -2.93 -9.05
C VAL A 84 0.27 -4.41 -9.15
N PRO A 85 -0.73 -4.96 -8.43
CA PRO A 85 -1.11 -6.36 -8.56
C PRO A 85 -1.52 -6.75 -9.99
N VAL A 86 -2.27 -5.86 -10.67
CA VAL A 86 -2.75 -6.09 -12.05
C VAL A 86 -1.59 -6.17 -13.02
N PHE A 87 -0.71 -5.16 -13.01
CA PHE A 87 0.44 -5.13 -13.91
C PHE A 87 1.46 -6.23 -13.61
N SER A 88 1.67 -6.57 -12.34
CA SER A 88 2.52 -7.69 -11.95
C SER A 88 2.00 -9.01 -12.52
N LEU A 89 0.70 -9.26 -12.40
CA LEU A 89 0.07 -10.46 -12.94
C LEU A 89 0.19 -10.51 -14.47
N ILE A 90 -0.09 -9.40 -15.16
CA ILE A 90 0.05 -9.31 -16.62
C ILE A 90 1.50 -9.60 -17.05
N LEU A 91 2.49 -9.00 -16.38
CA LEU A 91 3.91 -9.24 -16.70
C LEU A 91 4.33 -10.70 -16.51
N ILE A 92 3.83 -11.35 -15.45
CA ILE A 92 4.07 -12.78 -15.20
C ILE A 92 3.46 -13.62 -16.33
N ILE A 93 2.21 -13.34 -16.72
CA ILE A 93 1.54 -14.07 -17.81
C ILE A 93 2.27 -13.85 -19.14
N ILE A 94 2.62 -12.63 -19.49
CA ILE A 94 3.41 -12.32 -20.69
C ILE A 94 4.75 -13.05 -20.65
N GLY A 95 5.44 -13.04 -19.51
CA GLY A 95 6.70 -13.75 -19.34
C GLY A 95 6.59 -15.24 -19.58
N LEU A 96 5.51 -15.87 -19.13
CA LEU A 96 5.24 -17.30 -19.33
C LEU A 96 4.85 -17.61 -20.80
N VAL A 97 3.92 -16.84 -21.37
CA VAL A 97 3.42 -17.09 -22.74
C VAL A 97 4.50 -16.86 -23.79
N PHE A 98 5.22 -15.76 -23.71
CA PHE A 98 6.27 -15.39 -24.68
C PHE A 98 7.68 -15.86 -24.27
N LYS A 99 7.80 -16.65 -23.20
CA LYS A 99 9.09 -17.12 -22.64
C LYS A 99 10.09 -15.99 -22.37
N SER A 100 9.59 -14.79 -22.06
CA SER A 100 10.40 -13.62 -21.76
C SER A 100 10.84 -13.63 -20.31
N LYS A 101 12.12 -13.95 -20.07
CA LYS A 101 12.72 -13.98 -18.73
C LYS A 101 12.68 -12.59 -18.05
N THR A 102 12.80 -11.52 -18.82
CA THR A 102 12.77 -10.14 -18.31
C THR A 102 11.38 -9.76 -17.78
N SER A 103 10.31 -9.99 -18.57
CA SER A 103 8.94 -9.69 -18.14
C SER A 103 8.56 -10.53 -16.92
N PHE A 104 8.89 -11.82 -16.94
CA PHE A 104 8.65 -12.72 -15.81
C PHE A 104 9.38 -12.25 -14.55
N GLY A 105 10.67 -11.93 -14.67
CA GLY A 105 11.49 -11.44 -13.55
C GLY A 105 10.97 -10.13 -12.96
N ILE A 106 10.60 -9.15 -13.79
CA ILE A 106 10.04 -7.89 -13.33
C ILE A 106 8.71 -8.12 -12.59
N GLY A 107 7.85 -8.98 -13.13
CA GLY A 107 6.57 -9.33 -12.49
C GLY A 107 6.77 -9.95 -11.10
N ILE A 108 7.67 -10.90 -10.95
CA ILE A 108 8.00 -11.52 -9.65
C ILE A 108 8.61 -10.49 -8.69
N ILE A 109 9.60 -9.73 -9.15
CA ILE A 109 10.28 -8.74 -8.31
C ILE A 109 9.28 -7.71 -7.79
N SER A 110 8.34 -7.23 -8.60
CA SER A 110 7.35 -6.24 -8.17
C SER A 110 6.45 -6.72 -7.02
N VAL A 111 6.17 -8.04 -6.94
CA VAL A 111 5.40 -8.65 -5.85
C VAL A 111 6.23 -8.83 -4.59
N VAL A 112 7.48 -9.29 -4.74
CA VAL A 112 8.34 -9.67 -3.60
C VAL A 112 9.11 -8.47 -3.05
N PHE A 113 9.28 -7.40 -3.83
CA PHE A 113 10.09 -6.23 -3.48
C PHE A 113 9.74 -5.59 -2.13
N PRO A 114 8.45 -5.40 -1.74
CA PRO A 114 8.12 -4.88 -0.42
C PRO A 114 8.68 -5.73 0.73
N SER A 115 8.60 -7.06 0.60
CA SER A 115 9.16 -7.98 1.60
C SER A 115 10.70 -7.93 1.65
N ILE A 116 11.35 -7.74 0.50
CA ILE A 116 12.81 -7.53 0.44
C ILE A 116 13.20 -6.22 1.13
N LEU A 117 12.45 -5.15 0.91
CA LEU A 117 12.68 -3.87 1.59
C LEU A 117 12.49 -3.97 3.11
N ASP A 118 11.47 -4.69 3.57
CA ASP A 118 11.25 -4.92 5.00
C ASP A 118 12.46 -5.63 5.64
N ILE A 119 13.01 -6.65 4.96
CA ILE A 119 14.21 -7.37 5.41
C ILE A 119 15.43 -6.44 5.38
N GLY A 120 15.61 -5.68 4.29
CA GLY A 120 16.71 -4.73 4.14
C GLY A 120 16.69 -3.64 5.21
N ASN A 121 15.53 -3.02 5.44
CA ASN A 121 15.34 -2.02 6.49
C ASN A 121 15.64 -2.60 7.88
N TYR A 122 15.21 -3.83 8.13
CA TYR A 122 15.50 -4.51 9.40
C TYR A 122 17.02 -4.66 9.63
N ILE A 123 17.76 -5.09 8.61
CA ILE A 123 19.22 -5.29 8.70
C ILE A 123 19.94 -3.95 8.92
N VAL A 124 19.56 -2.90 8.16
CA VAL A 124 20.16 -1.57 8.24
C VAL A 124 19.87 -0.93 9.61
N PHE A 125 18.61 -1.02 10.08
CA PHE A 125 18.22 -0.46 11.37
C PHE A 125 18.96 -1.13 12.53
N LYS A 126 19.12 -2.46 12.48
CA LYS A 126 19.91 -3.21 13.47
C LYS A 126 21.38 -2.77 13.51
N LYS A 127 21.97 -2.43 12.36
CA LYS A 127 23.37 -2.01 12.27
C LYS A 127 23.59 -0.60 12.84
N ASN A 128 22.63 0.29 12.70
CA ASN A 128 22.77 1.72 13.01
C ASN A 128 22.17 2.14 14.36
N THR A 129 21.54 1.23 15.11
CA THR A 129 20.99 1.55 16.43
C THR A 129 22.10 1.55 17.46
N PRO A 130 22.37 2.70 18.15
CA PRO A 130 23.37 2.75 19.20
C PRO A 130 23.04 1.74 20.33
N SER A 131 24.05 1.09 20.85
CA SER A 131 23.92 0.09 21.93
C SER A 131 23.28 0.64 23.22
N SER A 132 23.30 1.97 23.41
CA SER A 132 22.66 2.66 24.54
C SER A 132 21.14 2.79 24.40
N PHE A 133 20.60 2.73 23.21
CA PHE A 133 19.16 2.58 22.98
C PHE A 133 18.85 1.10 22.78
N SER A 134 19.28 0.33 23.75
CA SER A 134 18.93 -1.07 23.86
C SER A 134 17.40 -1.14 23.97
N VAL A 135 16.73 -1.34 22.86
CA VAL A 135 15.58 -2.24 22.86
C VAL A 135 16.18 -3.59 23.23
N ALA A 136 16.53 -3.66 24.50
CA ALA A 136 17.20 -4.75 25.14
C ALA A 136 16.46 -6.03 24.77
N ASN A 137 17.20 -7.03 24.37
CA ASN A 137 16.74 -8.38 24.15
C ASN A 137 15.59 -8.53 23.11
N LYS A 138 15.74 -8.02 21.88
CA LYS A 138 15.14 -8.76 20.77
C LYS A 138 15.92 -10.07 20.68
N SER A 139 15.46 -11.06 21.43
CA SER A 139 15.98 -12.42 21.38
C SER A 139 16.18 -12.82 19.92
N ILE A 140 17.22 -13.57 19.60
CA ILE A 140 17.46 -14.14 18.25
C ILE A 140 16.20 -14.79 17.70
N THR A 141 15.39 -15.42 18.55
CA THR A 141 14.07 -15.99 18.21
C THR A 141 13.09 -14.97 17.65
N LYS A 142 13.09 -13.74 18.16
CA LYS A 142 12.20 -12.66 17.67
C LYS A 142 12.66 -12.14 16.30
N VAL A 143 13.96 -12.09 16.08
CA VAL A 143 14.57 -11.73 14.79
C VAL A 143 14.22 -12.75 13.70
N ILE A 144 14.39 -14.03 14.02
CA ILE A 144 14.05 -15.14 13.11
C ILE A 144 12.53 -15.13 12.86
N GLY A 145 11.71 -14.84 13.87
CA GLY A 145 10.26 -14.68 13.71
C GLY A 145 9.87 -13.55 12.76
N ASP A 146 10.51 -12.38 12.88
CA ASP A 146 10.26 -11.23 12.01
C ASP A 146 10.66 -11.52 10.54
N LEU A 147 11.80 -12.21 10.32
CA LEU A 147 12.25 -12.65 8.99
C LEU A 147 11.32 -13.70 8.39
N ASN A 148 10.93 -14.71 9.16
CA ASN A 148 9.97 -15.72 8.70
C ASN A 148 8.62 -15.08 8.35
N ALA A 149 8.16 -14.12 9.14
CA ALA A 149 6.93 -13.37 8.86
C ALA A 149 7.03 -12.58 7.54
N SER A 150 8.18 -11.97 7.24
CA SER A 150 8.40 -11.22 5.99
C SER A 150 8.44 -12.16 4.78
N VAL A 151 9.10 -13.32 4.90
CA VAL A 151 9.11 -14.34 3.84
C VAL A 151 7.71 -14.89 3.61
N LEU A 152 7.01 -15.27 4.70
CA LEU A 152 5.64 -15.78 4.61
C LEU A 152 4.69 -14.74 3.98
N ARG A 153 4.84 -13.46 4.32
CA ARG A 153 4.08 -12.37 3.69
C ARG A 153 4.33 -12.34 2.19
N GLY A 154 5.59 -12.40 1.73
CA GLY A 154 5.93 -12.41 0.31
C GLY A 154 5.30 -13.60 -0.44
N LEU A 155 5.32 -14.78 0.16
CA LEU A 155 4.67 -15.97 -0.39
C LEU A 155 3.15 -15.81 -0.49
N LEU A 156 2.52 -15.30 0.57
CA LEU A 156 1.07 -15.05 0.59
C LEU A 156 0.68 -13.96 -0.42
N GLU A 157 1.48 -12.89 -0.54
CA GLU A 157 1.25 -11.86 -1.57
C GLU A 157 1.26 -12.44 -2.98
N PHE A 158 2.19 -13.35 -3.25
CA PHE A 158 2.26 -14.04 -4.53
C PHE A 158 1.07 -15.00 -4.75
N MET A 159 0.72 -15.80 -3.75
CA MET A 159 -0.43 -16.72 -3.84
C MET A 159 -1.75 -15.99 -4.07
N PHE A 160 -1.93 -14.83 -3.43
CA PHE A 160 -3.16 -14.05 -3.54
C PHE A 160 -3.12 -12.98 -4.64
N LEU A 161 -2.04 -12.92 -5.42
CA LEU A 161 -1.88 -11.95 -6.49
C LEU A 161 -3.05 -11.95 -7.50
N PRO A 162 -3.54 -13.12 -8.01
CA PRO A 162 -4.66 -13.14 -8.94
C PRO A 162 -5.94 -12.56 -8.33
N ASN A 163 -6.21 -12.89 -7.07
CA ASN A 163 -7.39 -12.36 -6.38
C ASN A 163 -7.27 -10.85 -6.13
N LYS A 164 -6.10 -10.36 -5.72
CA LYS A 164 -5.86 -8.92 -5.57
C LYS A 164 -6.01 -8.18 -6.90
N ALA A 165 -5.47 -8.72 -7.98
CA ALA A 165 -5.61 -8.14 -9.32
C ALA A 165 -7.07 -8.10 -9.80
N PHE A 166 -7.88 -9.08 -9.41
CA PHE A 166 -9.30 -9.15 -9.79
C PHE A 166 -10.16 -8.10 -9.07
N ILE A 167 -9.84 -7.76 -7.83
CA ILE A 167 -10.62 -6.79 -7.05
C ILE A 167 -10.19 -5.34 -7.23
N THR A 168 -9.08 -5.08 -7.95
CA THR A 168 -8.61 -3.74 -8.29
C THR A 168 -9.33 -3.15 -9.47
#